data_7598a4df0947ae6575b6e8a9b27c21e2
#
_entry.id   7598a4df0947ae6575b6e8a9b27c21e2
#
_cell.length_a   1.000
_cell.length_b   1.000
_cell.length_c   1.000
_cell.angle_alpha   90.00
_cell.angle_beta   90.00
_cell.angle_gamma   90.00
#
_symmetry.space_group_name_H-M   'P 1'
#
loop_
_entity.id
_entity.type
_entity.pdbx_description
1 polymer ?
#
loop_
_entity_poly.entity_id
_entity_poly.type
_entity_poly.pdbx_seq_one_letter_code
_entity_poly.pdbx_strand_id
1 'polypeptide(L)'
;MATTRRPLIAGNWKMNLNHLQSIAFVQKLSWALKDKKFDDKEVEVGVFPPFTDLRSVQTLINADDLPLALGAQDLSVHDDGAHTGDISGSFLSALDCTYVLVGHSERRADHHEDDDICAGKVQ
;
A
#
# COMPACT_ATOMS: atom_id res chain seq x y z
N MET A 1 -5.09 -5.96 -28.86
CA MET A 1 -5.34 -7.11 -27.98
C MET A 1 -5.88 -6.64 -26.64
N ALA A 2 -6.94 -7.23 -26.20
CA ALA A 2 -7.48 -6.94 -24.88
C ALA A 2 -6.53 -7.49 -23.81
N THR A 3 -6.14 -6.65 -22.85
CA THR A 3 -5.32 -7.07 -21.73
C THR A 3 -6.25 -7.65 -20.64
N THR A 4 -6.00 -8.89 -20.28
CA THR A 4 -6.75 -9.52 -19.20
C THR A 4 -6.26 -8.96 -17.87
N ARG A 5 -7.17 -8.47 -17.04
CA ARG A 5 -6.83 -7.99 -15.71
C ARG A 5 -6.52 -9.16 -14.78
N ARG A 6 -5.43 -9.05 -14.04
CA ARG A 6 -5.16 -9.99 -12.95
C ARG A 6 -6.03 -9.64 -11.75
N PRO A 7 -6.58 -10.62 -11.05
CA PRO A 7 -7.16 -10.35 -9.74
C PRO A 7 -6.11 -9.78 -8.78
N LEU A 8 -6.51 -8.81 -7.99
CA LEU A 8 -5.67 -8.24 -6.93
C LEU A 8 -6.19 -8.72 -5.58
N ILE A 9 -5.34 -9.39 -4.83
CA ILE A 9 -5.61 -9.73 -3.44
C ILE A 9 -4.88 -8.71 -2.57
N ALA A 10 -5.63 -7.80 -1.98
CA ALA A 10 -5.07 -6.68 -1.25
C ALA A 10 -5.26 -6.89 0.25
N GLY A 11 -4.17 -6.81 0.99
CA GLY A 11 -4.19 -6.88 2.45
C GLY A 11 -4.03 -5.51 3.08
N ASN A 12 -5.10 -4.96 3.61
CA ASN A 12 -5.05 -3.70 4.36
C ASN A 12 -4.73 -4.00 5.82
N TRP A 13 -3.55 -3.58 6.27
CA TRP A 13 -3.11 -3.85 7.64
C TRP A 13 -3.73 -2.89 8.65
N LYS A 14 -4.35 -1.83 8.16
CA LYS A 14 -4.94 -0.79 9.01
C LYS A 14 -3.87 -0.22 9.95
N MET A 15 -4.21 0.07 11.19
CA MET A 15 -3.24 0.58 12.17
C MET A 15 -2.71 -0.57 13.02
N ASN A 16 -2.06 -1.52 12.36
CA ASN A 16 -1.46 -2.69 13.01
C ASN A 16 -0.05 -2.90 12.50
N LEU A 17 0.80 -3.47 13.32
CA LEU A 17 2.19 -3.82 13.05
C LEU A 17 3.08 -2.57 12.96
N ASN A 18 4.08 -2.52 13.81
CA ASN A 18 5.13 -1.51 13.67
C ASN A 18 6.16 -1.97 12.61
N HIS A 19 7.14 -1.14 12.30
CA HIS A 19 8.09 -1.43 11.22
C HIS A 19 8.88 -2.73 11.45
N LEU A 20 9.21 -3.08 12.70
CA LEU A 20 9.93 -4.32 13.01
C LEU A 20 9.04 -5.55 12.82
N GLN A 21 7.79 -5.47 13.27
CA GLN A 21 6.80 -6.53 13.08
C GLN A 21 6.47 -6.72 11.60
N SER A 22 6.42 -5.63 10.85
CA SER A 22 6.17 -5.66 9.41
C SER A 22 7.25 -6.43 8.64
N ILE A 23 8.51 -6.23 9.01
CA ILE A 23 9.63 -6.98 8.41
C ILE A 23 9.42 -8.48 8.60
N ALA A 24 9.16 -8.92 9.82
CA ALA A 24 8.93 -10.32 10.12
C ALA A 24 7.70 -10.87 9.39
N PHE A 25 6.62 -10.09 9.35
CA PHE A 25 5.38 -10.51 8.68
C PHE A 25 5.58 -10.69 7.18
N VAL A 26 6.24 -9.74 6.52
CA VAL A 26 6.49 -9.80 5.07
C VAL A 26 7.36 -11.01 4.73
N GLN A 27 8.36 -11.30 5.54
CA GLN A 27 9.19 -12.50 5.34
C GLN A 27 8.36 -13.78 5.40
N LYS A 28 7.50 -13.90 6.41
CA LYS A 28 6.61 -15.07 6.56
C LYS A 28 5.63 -15.18 5.41
N LEU A 29 5.03 -14.07 4.99
CA LEU A 29 4.10 -14.04 3.86
C LEU A 29 4.80 -14.50 2.58
N SER A 30 6.01 -14.02 2.33
CA SER A 30 6.78 -14.37 1.14
C SER A 30 7.10 -15.86 1.11
N TRP A 31 7.50 -16.44 2.25
CA TRP A 31 7.75 -17.88 2.35
C TRP A 31 6.48 -18.68 2.11
N ALA A 32 5.36 -18.26 2.69
CA ALA A 32 4.07 -18.95 2.51
C ALA A 32 3.63 -18.94 1.04
N LEU A 33 3.78 -17.81 0.35
CA LEU A 33 3.45 -17.71 -1.06
C LEU A 33 4.35 -18.62 -1.90
N LYS A 34 5.64 -18.67 -1.60
CA LYS A 34 6.59 -19.53 -2.29
C LYS A 34 6.25 -21.01 -2.07
N ASP A 35 5.94 -21.41 -0.83
CA ASP A 35 5.56 -22.80 -0.52
C ASP A 35 4.29 -23.24 -1.24
N LYS A 36 3.37 -22.32 -1.47
CA LYS A 36 2.11 -22.58 -2.19
C LYS A 36 2.28 -22.45 -3.71
N LYS A 37 3.50 -22.24 -4.19
CA LYS A 37 3.81 -22.07 -5.62
C LYS A 37 2.98 -20.95 -6.25
N PHE A 38 2.88 -19.85 -5.54
CA PHE A 38 2.14 -18.67 -5.99
C PHE A 38 2.70 -18.16 -7.32
N ASP A 39 1.79 -17.90 -8.29
CA ASP A 39 2.14 -17.35 -9.59
C ASP A 39 1.66 -15.90 -9.69
N ASP A 40 2.58 -14.96 -9.62
CA ASP A 40 2.31 -13.53 -9.67
C ASP A 40 1.85 -13.05 -11.06
N LYS A 41 1.96 -13.89 -12.08
CA LYS A 41 1.41 -13.59 -13.40
C LYS A 41 -0.10 -13.79 -13.45
N GLU A 42 -0.63 -14.68 -12.63
CA GLU A 42 -2.06 -14.98 -12.60
C GLU A 42 -2.80 -14.12 -11.59
N VAL A 43 -2.20 -13.87 -10.42
CA VAL A 43 -2.80 -13.12 -9.32
C VAL A 43 -1.77 -12.16 -8.76
N GLU A 44 -2.18 -10.93 -8.49
CA GLU A 44 -1.34 -9.95 -7.83
C GLU A 44 -1.68 -9.90 -6.34
N VAL A 45 -0.66 -9.92 -5.48
CA VAL A 45 -0.81 -9.73 -4.04
C VAL A 45 -0.23 -8.37 -3.67
N GLY A 46 -1.06 -7.54 -3.06
CA GLY A 46 -0.65 -6.23 -2.58
C GLY A 46 -0.75 -6.15 -1.06
N VAL A 47 0.22 -5.48 -0.44
CA VAL A 47 0.22 -5.21 0.99
C VAL A 47 0.12 -3.70 1.21
N PHE A 48 -0.71 -3.30 2.18
CA PHE A 48 -1.02 -1.90 2.48
C PHE A 48 -0.71 -1.64 3.97
N PRO A 49 0.59 -1.51 4.30
CA PRO A 49 1.01 -1.29 5.68
C PRO A 49 0.79 0.16 6.12
N PRO A 50 0.86 0.45 7.43
CA PRO A 50 0.91 1.83 7.92
C PRO A 50 2.08 2.61 7.31
N PHE A 51 1.95 3.93 7.25
CA PHE A 51 2.96 4.81 6.64
C PHE A 51 4.35 4.62 7.25
N THR A 52 4.43 4.42 8.56
CA THR A 52 5.70 4.24 9.27
C THR A 52 6.44 2.98 8.86
N ASP A 53 5.77 2.04 8.19
CA ASP A 53 6.33 0.75 7.79
C ASP A 53 6.71 0.69 6.31
N LEU A 54 6.25 1.65 5.51
CA LEU A 54 6.36 1.58 4.05
C LEU A 54 7.81 1.43 3.58
N ARG A 55 8.72 2.21 4.12
CA ARG A 55 10.12 2.17 3.69
C ARG A 55 10.77 0.82 4.01
N SER A 56 10.49 0.26 5.19
CA SER A 56 11.01 -1.05 5.57
C SER A 56 10.50 -2.15 4.67
N VAL A 57 9.20 -2.13 4.36
CA VAL A 57 8.59 -3.12 3.47
C VAL A 57 9.12 -2.97 2.04
N GLN A 58 9.22 -1.74 1.54
CA GLN A 58 9.78 -1.47 0.22
C GLN A 58 11.21 -2.02 0.09
N THR A 59 12.03 -1.80 1.10
CA THR A 59 13.41 -2.27 1.11
C THR A 59 13.48 -3.79 1.00
N LEU A 60 12.62 -4.51 1.74
CA LEU A 60 12.56 -5.98 1.65
C LEU A 60 12.11 -6.46 0.27
N ILE A 61 11.06 -5.84 -0.28
CA ILE A 61 10.54 -6.22 -1.59
C ILE A 61 11.63 -6.07 -2.65
N ASN A 62 12.37 -4.96 -2.61
CA ASN A 62 13.42 -4.70 -3.61
C ASN A 62 14.65 -5.58 -3.40
N ALA A 63 15.09 -5.77 -2.16
CA ALA A 63 16.30 -6.53 -1.86
C ALA A 63 16.16 -8.02 -2.20
N ASP A 64 14.99 -8.60 -1.94
CA ASP A 64 14.72 -10.02 -2.11
C ASP A 64 13.86 -10.32 -3.34
N ASP A 65 13.56 -9.31 -4.15
CA ASP A 65 12.74 -9.41 -5.37
C ASP A 65 11.43 -10.15 -5.07
N LEU A 66 10.71 -9.69 -4.06
CA LEU A 66 9.49 -10.34 -3.61
C LEU A 66 8.33 -10.05 -4.57
N PRO A 67 7.45 -11.04 -4.82
CA PRO A 67 6.31 -10.87 -5.74
C PRO A 67 5.13 -10.18 -5.05
N LEU A 68 5.37 -9.03 -4.43
CA LEU A 68 4.38 -8.26 -3.69
C LEU A 68 4.32 -6.84 -4.24
N ALA A 69 3.12 -6.34 -4.45
CA ALA A 69 2.89 -4.93 -4.73
C ALA A 69 2.75 -4.18 -3.40
N LEU A 70 3.21 -2.94 -3.38
CA LEU A 70 3.15 -2.08 -2.20
C LEU A 70 2.08 -1.01 -2.42
N GLY A 71 1.26 -0.79 -1.41
CA GLY A 71 0.24 0.25 -1.42
C GLY A 71 0.26 1.07 -0.14
N ALA A 72 -0.27 2.27 -0.22
CA ALA A 72 -0.44 3.16 0.91
C ALA A 72 -1.90 3.20 1.35
N GLN A 73 -2.13 3.55 2.60
CA GLN A 73 -3.47 3.53 3.20
C GLN A 73 -4.23 4.84 3.00
N ASP A 74 -3.54 5.89 2.57
CA ASP A 74 -4.11 7.22 2.33
C ASP A 74 -3.06 8.09 1.64
N LEU A 75 -3.49 9.26 1.16
CA LEU A 75 -2.59 10.31 0.69
C LEU A 75 -3.28 11.66 0.84
N SER A 76 -2.49 12.74 0.77
CA SER A 76 -2.97 14.11 0.76
C SER A 76 -3.44 14.53 -0.63
N VAL A 77 -4.30 15.55 -0.69
CA VAL A 77 -4.61 16.24 -1.94
C VAL A 77 -3.49 17.19 -2.36
N HIS A 78 -2.54 17.45 -1.50
CA HIS A 78 -1.43 18.37 -1.72
C HIS A 78 -0.15 17.62 -2.04
N ASP A 79 0.68 18.16 -2.91
CA ASP A 79 1.95 17.55 -3.30
C ASP A 79 3.05 17.82 -2.28
N ASP A 80 3.09 19.03 -1.72
CA ASP A 80 4.07 19.42 -0.72
C ASP A 80 3.60 20.66 0.03
N GLY A 81 4.43 21.15 0.92
CA GLY A 81 4.24 22.46 1.56
C GLY A 81 3.74 22.38 2.99
N ALA A 82 2.96 23.39 3.38
CA ALA A 82 2.57 23.63 4.77
C ALA A 82 1.36 22.78 5.17
N HIS A 83 1.51 21.46 5.12
CA HIS A 83 0.45 20.50 5.42
C HIS A 83 0.97 19.45 6.40
N THR A 84 1.29 19.91 7.60
CA THR A 84 1.96 19.11 8.63
C THR A 84 1.21 17.80 8.88
N GLY A 85 1.92 16.68 8.75
CA GLY A 85 1.38 15.34 8.96
C GLY A 85 0.78 14.67 7.74
N ASP A 86 0.55 15.41 6.66
CA ASP A 86 0.01 14.84 5.42
C ASP A 86 1.10 14.09 4.64
N ILE A 87 0.67 13.11 3.88
CA ILE A 87 1.56 12.26 3.10
C ILE A 87 1.32 12.55 1.61
N SER A 88 2.36 13.05 0.96
CA SER A 88 2.31 13.39 -0.47
C SER A 88 2.25 12.13 -1.33
N GLY A 89 1.41 12.14 -2.36
CA GLY A 89 1.39 11.07 -3.36
C GLY A 89 2.72 10.94 -4.09
N SER A 90 3.43 12.04 -4.32
CA SER A 90 4.76 12.00 -4.95
C SER A 90 5.79 11.29 -4.06
N PHE A 91 5.66 11.42 -2.74
CA PHE A 91 6.53 10.70 -1.80
C PHE A 91 6.25 9.21 -1.81
N LEU A 92 4.98 8.83 -1.93
CA LEU A 92 4.58 7.44 -2.05
C LEU A 92 5.09 6.82 -3.35
N SER A 93 5.04 7.57 -4.45
CA SER A 93 5.59 7.12 -5.73
C SER A 93 7.10 6.89 -5.63
N ALA A 94 7.81 7.74 -4.90
CA ALA A 94 9.24 7.57 -4.66
C ALA A 94 9.54 6.32 -3.81
N LEU A 95 8.57 5.84 -3.05
CA LEU A 95 8.66 4.59 -2.28
C LEU A 95 8.19 3.37 -3.08
N ASP A 96 7.99 3.52 -4.38
CA ASP A 96 7.52 2.45 -5.27
C ASP A 96 6.12 1.94 -4.91
N CYS A 97 5.27 2.75 -4.30
CA CYS A 97 3.87 2.39 -4.09
C CYS A 97 3.15 2.34 -5.43
N THR A 98 2.55 1.19 -5.72
CA THR A 98 1.74 0.98 -6.93
C THR A 98 0.29 1.37 -6.70
N TYR A 99 -0.19 1.25 -5.48
CA TYR A 99 -1.58 1.46 -5.09
C TYR A 99 -1.70 2.41 -3.93
N VAL A 100 -2.87 3.00 -3.79
CA VAL A 100 -3.26 3.78 -2.62
C VAL A 100 -4.74 3.57 -2.35
N LEU A 101 -5.11 3.47 -1.07
CA LEU A 101 -6.49 3.46 -0.64
C LEU A 101 -6.98 4.89 -0.49
N VAL A 102 -8.15 5.18 -1.04
CA VAL A 102 -8.77 6.50 -0.92
C VAL A 102 -10.18 6.31 -0.38
N GLY A 103 -10.52 7.09 0.63
CA GLY A 103 -11.89 7.13 1.16
C GLY A 103 -12.34 5.85 1.84
N HIS A 104 -11.40 5.13 2.48
CA HIS A 104 -11.77 3.98 3.31
C HIS A 104 -12.83 4.37 4.33
N SER A 105 -13.77 3.47 4.63
CA SER A 105 -14.89 3.77 5.52
C SER A 105 -14.44 4.30 6.88
N GLU A 106 -13.33 3.81 7.42
CA GLU A 106 -12.77 4.29 8.68
C GLU A 106 -12.32 5.75 8.58
N ARG A 107 -11.75 6.16 7.45
CA ARG A 107 -11.34 7.55 7.26
C ARG A 107 -12.55 8.48 7.10
N ARG A 108 -13.60 8.00 6.45
CA ARG A 108 -14.84 8.77 6.33
C ARG A 108 -15.48 8.98 7.71
N ALA A 109 -15.45 7.97 8.58
CA ALA A 109 -16.00 8.03 9.92
C ALA A 109 -15.14 8.84 10.89
N ASP A 110 -13.81 8.56 10.92
CA ASP A 110 -12.91 9.12 11.92
C ASP A 110 -12.34 10.48 11.53
N HIS A 111 -12.18 10.75 10.24
CA HIS A 111 -11.54 11.96 9.71
C HIS A 111 -12.50 12.81 8.88
N HIS A 112 -13.78 12.48 8.87
CA HIS A 112 -14.83 13.25 8.19
C HIS A 112 -14.56 13.46 6.69
N GLU A 113 -13.95 12.48 6.04
CA GLU A 113 -13.71 12.55 4.60
C GLU A 113 -15.01 12.29 3.84
N ASP A 114 -15.38 13.21 2.98
CA ASP A 114 -16.56 13.11 2.12
C ASP A 114 -16.16 12.79 0.67
N ASP A 115 -17.16 12.72 -0.20
CA ASP A 115 -16.92 12.38 -1.61
C ASP A 115 -16.07 13.43 -2.32
N ASP A 116 -16.21 14.71 -1.98
CA ASP A 116 -15.42 15.77 -2.60
C ASP A 116 -13.94 15.67 -2.21
N ILE A 117 -13.67 15.39 -0.93
CA ILE A 117 -12.30 15.16 -0.45
C ILE A 117 -11.69 13.95 -1.15
N CYS A 118 -12.42 12.85 -1.23
CA CYS A 118 -11.95 11.63 -1.88
C CYS A 118 -11.68 11.85 -3.37
N ALA A 119 -12.57 12.58 -4.05
CA ALA A 119 -12.37 12.93 -5.45
C ALA A 119 -11.10 13.75 -5.68
N GLY A 120 -10.81 14.69 -4.77
CA GLY A 120 -9.58 15.46 -4.81
C GLY A 120 -8.33 14.62 -4.64
N LYS A 121 -8.39 13.59 -3.80
CA LYS A 121 -7.26 12.67 -3.59
C LYS A 121 -6.98 11.79 -4.81
N VAL A 122 -8.00 11.43 -5.57
CA VAL A 122 -7.86 10.58 -6.76
C VAL A 122 -7.20 11.33 -7.92
N GLN A 123 -7.37 12.64 -7.97
CA GLN A 123 -6.76 13.47 -9.01
C GLN A 123 -5.27 13.65 -8.77
#